data_cb4d737c1a40343a18ea0edf8f556814
#
_entry.id   cb4d737c1a40343a18ea0edf8f556814
#
_cell.length_a   1.000
_cell.length_b   1.000
_cell.length_c   1.000
_cell.angle_alpha   90.00
_cell.angle_beta   90.00
_cell.angle_gamma   90.00
#
_symmetry.space_group_name_H-M   'P 1'
#
loop_
_entity.id
_entity.type
_entity.pdbx_description
1 polymer ?
#
loop_
_entity_poly.entity_id
_entity_poly.type
_entity_poly.pdbx_seq_one_letter_code
_entity_poly.pdbx_strand_id
1 'polypeptide(L)'
;MVETNIKDFLMENVGSPNREEEVNLKRFKSPFKIRGLDAEEISEIRKQATRRVLNKRTHQYESETDQNKVAELTLTASVVSPDLQNEELQKSWGCLGDPAKLLKKMLYVGEYNKLSNAVMDASGMNEDADNPDDLIETAKN
;
A
#
# COMPACT_ATOMS: atom_id res chain seq x y z
N MET A 1 8.88 -31.83 18.17
CA MET A 1 8.55 -30.46 18.58
C MET A 1 9.76 -29.56 18.32
N VAL A 2 9.55 -28.51 17.53
CA VAL A 2 10.62 -27.58 17.21
C VAL A 2 10.76 -26.55 18.34
N GLU A 3 11.94 -26.43 18.89
CA GLU A 3 12.18 -25.40 19.90
C GLU A 3 12.19 -24.04 19.26
N THR A 4 11.46 -23.10 19.86
CA THR A 4 11.43 -21.72 19.40
C THR A 4 12.71 -21.00 19.84
N ASN A 5 13.44 -20.48 18.90
CA ASN A 5 14.62 -19.67 19.15
C ASN A 5 14.29 -18.21 18.85
N ILE A 6 14.36 -17.36 19.86
CA ILE A 6 14.02 -15.94 19.68
C ILE A 6 14.87 -15.25 18.63
N LYS A 7 16.09 -15.73 18.41
CA LYS A 7 17.00 -15.17 17.39
C LYS A 7 16.42 -15.26 15.98
N ASP A 8 15.59 -16.27 15.72
CA ASP A 8 14.95 -16.43 14.42
C ASP A 8 13.95 -15.32 14.10
N PHE A 9 13.53 -14.59 15.11
CA PHE A 9 12.52 -13.51 14.99
C PHE A 9 13.09 -12.12 15.09
N LEU A 10 14.38 -11.99 15.39
CA LEU A 10 15.02 -10.68 15.52
C LEU A 10 15.08 -9.98 14.17
N MET A 11 14.88 -8.67 14.20
CA MET A 11 14.91 -7.84 12.99
C MET A 11 16.19 -8.04 12.18
N GLU A 12 17.32 -8.16 12.83
CA GLU A 12 18.62 -8.37 12.17
C GLU A 12 18.68 -9.65 11.35
N ASN A 13 17.86 -10.66 11.69
CA ASN A 13 17.83 -11.94 11.01
C ASN A 13 16.68 -12.08 10.02
N VAL A 14 15.60 -11.33 10.21
CA VAL A 14 14.41 -11.40 9.37
C VAL A 14 14.36 -10.27 8.33
N GLY A 15 14.89 -9.11 8.70
CA GLY A 15 14.83 -7.91 7.87
C GLY A 15 13.59 -7.07 8.12
N SER A 16 13.63 -5.85 7.63
CA SER A 16 12.52 -4.92 7.77
C SER A 16 11.39 -5.26 6.80
N PRO A 17 10.13 -5.17 7.22
CA PRO A 17 9.00 -5.32 6.31
C PRO A 17 8.86 -4.17 5.32
N ASN A 18 9.60 -3.07 5.54
CA ASN A 18 9.53 -1.86 4.68
C ASN A 18 10.56 -1.91 3.55
N ARG A 19 10.67 -3.05 2.87
CA ARG A 19 11.61 -3.21 1.75
C ARG A 19 11.21 -2.32 0.57
N GLU A 20 12.22 -1.76 -0.10
CA GLU A 20 12.01 -0.91 -1.26
C GLU A 20 12.13 -1.70 -2.57
N GLU A 21 11.33 -1.31 -3.55
CA GLU A 21 11.37 -1.89 -4.89
C GLU A 21 11.20 -0.79 -5.93
N GLU A 22 11.80 -0.98 -7.09
CA GLU A 22 11.65 -0.08 -8.21
C GLU A 22 10.57 -0.56 -9.16
N VAL A 23 9.77 0.36 -9.67
CA VAL A 23 8.74 0.07 -10.66
C VAL A 23 8.98 0.97 -11.87
N ASN A 24 9.24 0.35 -13.01
CA ASN A 24 9.48 1.07 -14.25
C ASN A 24 8.17 1.31 -14.99
N LEU A 25 7.87 2.58 -15.23
CA LEU A 25 6.75 2.99 -16.05
C LEU A 25 7.32 3.66 -17.30
N LYS A 26 6.96 3.16 -18.48
CA LYS A 26 7.59 3.55 -19.75
C LYS A 26 7.59 5.06 -20.05
N ARG A 27 6.55 5.77 -19.58
CA ARG A 27 6.42 7.21 -19.83
C ARG A 27 7.42 8.06 -19.03
N PHE A 28 7.96 7.51 -17.95
CA PHE A 28 8.84 8.25 -17.05
C PHE A 28 10.28 7.80 -17.25
N LYS A 29 11.20 8.76 -17.32
CA LYS A 29 12.62 8.47 -17.48
C LYS A 29 13.24 7.82 -16.27
N SER A 30 12.74 8.16 -15.09
CA SER A 30 13.20 7.59 -13.83
C SER A 30 12.18 6.57 -13.32
N PRO A 31 12.62 5.49 -12.68
CA PRO A 31 11.69 4.54 -12.11
C PRO A 31 11.00 5.13 -10.89
N PHE A 32 9.79 4.66 -10.63
CA PHE A 32 9.15 4.92 -9.36
C PHE A 32 9.76 3.97 -8.33
N LYS A 33 9.98 4.46 -7.14
CA LYS A 33 10.44 3.62 -6.03
C LYS A 33 9.32 3.55 -5.00
N ILE A 34 8.96 2.33 -4.63
CA ILE A 34 7.93 2.09 -3.62
C ILE A 34 8.53 1.31 -2.46
N ARG A 35 7.86 1.30 -1.33
CA ARG A 35 8.25 0.49 -0.18
C ARG A 35 7.05 -0.29 0.34
N GLY A 36 7.33 -1.45 0.94
CA GLY A 36 6.31 -2.19 1.64
C GLY A 36 5.87 -1.45 2.89
N LEU A 37 4.64 -1.68 3.32
CA LEU A 37 4.09 -1.14 4.55
C LEU A 37 3.94 -2.26 5.58
N ASP A 38 4.17 -1.93 6.84
CA ASP A 38 3.95 -2.89 7.92
C ASP A 38 2.51 -2.81 8.43
N ALA A 39 2.16 -3.72 9.33
CA ALA A 39 0.81 -3.81 9.87
C ALA A 39 0.41 -2.57 10.67
N GLU A 40 1.37 -1.95 11.34
CA GLU A 40 1.12 -0.73 12.12
C GLU A 40 0.75 0.43 11.21
N GLU A 41 1.47 0.61 10.10
CA GLU A 41 1.19 1.63 9.11
C GLU A 41 -0.20 1.46 8.50
N ILE A 42 -0.56 0.23 8.15
CA ILE A 42 -1.90 -0.08 7.62
C ILE A 42 -2.99 0.22 8.65
N SER A 43 -2.75 -0.11 9.91
CA SER A 43 -3.70 0.22 10.99
C SER A 43 -3.94 1.71 11.11
N GLU A 44 -2.89 2.52 11.04
CA GLU A 44 -3.00 3.98 11.08
C GLU A 44 -3.77 4.53 9.89
N ILE A 45 -3.50 3.98 8.71
CA ILE A 45 -4.21 4.36 7.48
C ILE A 45 -5.71 4.06 7.62
N ARG A 46 -6.06 2.88 8.13
CA ARG A 46 -7.47 2.51 8.34
C ARG A 46 -8.16 3.43 9.33
N LYS A 47 -7.47 3.82 10.39
CA LYS A 47 -8.02 4.79 11.35
C LYS A 47 -8.33 6.12 10.68
N GLN A 48 -7.42 6.62 9.84
CA GLN A 48 -7.63 7.87 9.12
C GLN A 48 -8.80 7.80 8.14
N ALA A 49 -9.06 6.62 7.60
CA ALA A 49 -10.13 6.39 6.62
C ALA A 49 -11.45 5.98 7.26
N THR A 50 -11.49 5.84 8.59
CA THR A 50 -12.68 5.42 9.32
C THR A 50 -13.33 6.63 9.98
N ARG A 51 -14.64 6.74 9.84
CA ARG A 51 -15.42 7.81 10.45
C ARG A 51 -16.64 7.25 11.14
N ARG A 52 -17.19 8.02 12.05
CA ARG A 52 -18.45 7.67 12.70
C ARG A 52 -19.59 8.25 11.87
N VAL A 53 -20.55 7.39 11.56
CA VAL A 53 -21.71 7.75 10.77
C VAL A 53 -22.97 7.45 11.59
N LEU A 54 -23.90 8.40 11.62
CA LEU A 54 -25.16 8.19 12.31
C LEU A 54 -26.06 7.30 11.45
N ASN A 55 -26.44 6.17 12.00
CA ASN A 55 -27.45 5.31 11.40
C ASN A 55 -28.84 5.92 11.72
N LYS A 56 -29.49 6.50 10.74
CA LYS A 56 -30.80 7.16 10.91
C LYS A 56 -31.91 6.19 11.33
N ARG A 57 -31.70 4.90 11.07
CA ARG A 57 -32.67 3.86 11.35
C ARG A 57 -32.66 3.44 12.83
N THR A 58 -31.45 3.28 13.39
CA THR A 58 -31.26 2.84 14.77
C THR A 58 -30.94 3.97 15.73
N HIS A 59 -30.68 5.17 15.21
CA HIS A 59 -30.22 6.35 15.94
C HIS A 59 -28.90 6.11 16.71
N GLN A 60 -28.10 5.13 16.23
CA GLN A 60 -26.80 4.83 16.80
C GLN A 60 -25.69 5.21 15.84
N TYR A 61 -24.52 5.53 16.38
CA TYR A 61 -23.33 5.79 15.60
C TYR A 61 -22.64 4.47 15.26
N GLU A 62 -22.25 4.34 14.01
CA GLU A 62 -21.51 3.19 13.52
C GLU A 62 -20.18 3.68 12.91
N SER A 63 -19.18 2.84 12.96
CA SER A 63 -17.89 3.11 12.30
C SER A 63 -17.98 2.66 10.85
N GLU A 64 -17.56 3.52 9.94
CA GLU A 64 -17.51 3.22 8.51
C GLU A 64 -16.12 3.51 7.98
N THR A 65 -15.50 2.53 7.33
CA THR A 65 -14.19 2.68 6.72
C THR A 65 -14.34 2.87 5.22
N ASP A 66 -13.79 3.97 4.71
CA ASP A 66 -13.77 4.26 3.28
C ASP A 66 -12.62 3.49 2.64
N GLN A 67 -12.93 2.41 1.94
CA GLN A 67 -11.94 1.54 1.32
C GLN A 67 -11.16 2.24 0.20
N ASN A 68 -11.79 3.17 -0.50
CA ASN A 68 -11.10 3.95 -1.53
C ASN A 68 -10.03 4.84 -0.90
N LYS A 69 -10.35 5.45 0.22
CA LYS A 69 -9.40 6.27 0.96
C LYS A 69 -8.25 5.43 1.52
N VAL A 70 -8.53 4.22 2.01
CA VAL A 70 -7.50 3.27 2.46
C VAL A 70 -6.52 3.00 1.32
N ALA A 71 -7.03 2.67 0.13
CA ALA A 71 -6.21 2.38 -1.04
C ALA A 71 -5.36 3.59 -1.45
N GLU A 72 -5.93 4.78 -1.47
CA GLU A 72 -5.23 6.02 -1.81
C GLU A 72 -4.11 6.33 -0.82
N LEU A 73 -4.40 6.25 0.46
CA LEU A 73 -3.42 6.54 1.51
C LEU A 73 -2.31 5.49 1.53
N THR A 74 -2.66 4.24 1.28
CA THR A 74 -1.69 3.14 1.22
C THR A 74 -0.68 3.39 0.09
N LEU A 75 -1.16 3.68 -1.10
CA LEU A 75 -0.27 3.94 -2.24
C LEU A 75 0.57 5.20 -2.01
N THR A 76 -0.05 6.28 -1.54
CA THR A 76 0.63 7.55 -1.27
C THR A 76 1.76 7.38 -0.24
N ALA A 77 1.50 6.62 0.82
CA ALA A 77 2.50 6.35 1.85
C ALA A 77 3.64 5.47 1.36
N SER A 78 3.37 4.63 0.36
CA SER A 78 4.34 3.67 -0.17
C SER A 78 5.31 4.25 -1.19
N VAL A 79 4.93 5.31 -1.88
CA VAL A 79 5.77 5.91 -2.92
C VAL A 79 6.92 6.68 -2.27
N VAL A 80 8.13 6.20 -2.47
CA VAL A 80 9.36 6.83 -1.96
C VAL A 80 9.88 7.83 -2.98
N SER A 81 9.85 7.49 -4.25
CA SER A 81 10.29 8.36 -5.34
C SER A 81 9.33 8.24 -6.52
N PRO A 82 8.88 9.33 -7.11
CA PRO A 82 9.22 10.72 -6.76
C PRO A 82 8.66 11.13 -5.39
N ASP A 83 9.21 12.19 -4.81
CA ASP A 83 8.70 12.76 -3.56
C ASP A 83 7.35 13.45 -3.84
N LEU A 84 6.28 12.84 -3.39
CA LEU A 84 4.92 13.35 -3.61
C LEU A 84 4.61 14.61 -2.82
N GLN A 85 5.46 14.96 -1.86
CA GLN A 85 5.34 16.21 -1.10
C GLN A 85 6.07 17.36 -1.80
N ASN A 86 6.79 17.10 -2.88
CA ASN A 86 7.54 18.11 -3.61
C ASN A 86 6.59 19.13 -4.21
N GLU A 87 6.79 20.39 -3.84
CA GLU A 87 5.93 21.50 -4.24
C GLU A 87 5.93 21.74 -5.75
N GLU A 88 7.10 21.69 -6.36
CA GLU A 88 7.25 21.87 -7.81
C GLU A 88 6.47 20.82 -8.57
N LEU A 89 6.58 19.56 -8.13
CA LEU A 89 5.85 18.45 -8.74
C LEU A 89 4.34 18.65 -8.60
N GLN A 90 3.89 18.99 -7.41
CA GLN A 90 2.46 19.23 -7.15
C GLN A 90 1.91 20.37 -7.98
N LYS A 91 2.67 21.46 -8.10
CA LYS A 91 2.27 22.62 -8.92
C LYS A 91 2.19 22.26 -10.40
N SER A 92 3.14 21.48 -10.90
CA SER A 92 3.19 21.04 -12.29
C SER A 92 1.90 20.33 -12.70
N TRP A 93 1.30 19.56 -11.79
CA TRP A 93 0.08 18.80 -12.04
C TRP A 93 -1.18 19.47 -11.50
N GLY A 94 -1.06 20.68 -10.94
CA GLY A 94 -2.21 21.41 -10.40
C GLY A 94 -2.83 20.79 -9.16
N CYS A 95 -2.02 20.16 -8.32
CA CYS A 95 -2.48 19.44 -7.11
C CYS A 95 -1.72 19.88 -5.87
N LEU A 96 -1.51 21.17 -5.70
CA LEU A 96 -0.78 21.69 -4.54
C LEU A 96 -1.45 21.23 -3.24
N GLY A 97 -0.65 20.59 -2.37
CA GLY A 97 -1.13 20.13 -1.07
C GLY A 97 -1.92 18.82 -1.09
N ASP A 98 -2.01 18.14 -2.24
CA ASP A 98 -2.80 16.90 -2.36
C ASP A 98 -1.99 15.79 -3.06
N PRO A 99 -1.13 15.08 -2.31
CA PRO A 99 -0.29 14.02 -2.90
C PRO A 99 -1.08 12.84 -3.45
N ALA A 100 -2.23 12.50 -2.86
CA ALA A 100 -3.06 11.40 -3.36
C ALA A 100 -3.65 11.72 -4.73
N LYS A 101 -4.13 12.94 -4.89
CA LYS A 101 -4.65 13.43 -6.18
C LYS A 101 -3.54 13.55 -7.21
N LEU A 102 -2.34 13.93 -6.77
CA LEU A 102 -1.16 14.02 -7.62
C LEU A 102 -0.91 12.70 -8.35
N LEU A 103 -0.89 11.58 -7.62
CA LEU A 103 -0.69 10.26 -8.22
C LEU A 103 -1.78 9.93 -9.25
N LYS A 104 -3.02 10.23 -8.93
CA LYS A 104 -4.14 9.98 -9.83
C LYS A 104 -4.05 10.78 -11.12
N LYS A 105 -3.50 11.98 -11.06
CA LYS A 105 -3.33 12.82 -12.23
C LYS A 105 -2.12 12.45 -13.08
N MET A 106 -1.05 12.01 -12.44
CA MET A 106 0.18 11.64 -13.13
C MET A 106 0.08 10.36 -13.95
N LEU A 107 -0.77 9.43 -13.51
CA LEU A 107 -0.76 8.05 -13.98
C LEU A 107 -1.98 7.70 -14.81
N TYR A 108 -1.75 6.86 -15.83
CA TYR A 108 -2.83 6.13 -16.48
C TYR A 108 -3.38 5.11 -15.50
N VAL A 109 -4.60 4.66 -15.70
CA VAL A 109 -5.24 3.66 -14.85
C VAL A 109 -4.37 2.40 -14.73
N GLY A 110 -3.82 1.93 -15.84
CA GLY A 110 -2.96 0.75 -15.83
C GLY A 110 -1.67 0.95 -15.05
N GLU A 111 -1.10 2.14 -15.11
CA GLU A 111 0.10 2.49 -14.35
C GLU A 111 -0.20 2.56 -12.86
N TYR A 112 -1.32 3.18 -12.50
CA TYR A 112 -1.78 3.25 -11.11
C TYR A 112 -1.99 1.86 -10.52
N ASN A 113 -2.63 0.98 -11.29
CA ASN A 113 -2.84 -0.41 -10.88
C ASN A 113 -1.53 -1.18 -10.73
N LYS A 114 -0.58 -0.94 -11.63
CA LYS A 114 0.74 -1.56 -11.55
C LYS A 114 1.48 -1.17 -10.28
N LEU A 115 1.44 0.11 -9.92
CA LEU A 115 2.04 0.58 -8.66
C LEU A 115 1.31 -0.02 -7.45
N SER A 116 -0.01 -0.04 -7.47
CA SER A 116 -0.79 -0.60 -6.37
C SER A 116 -0.48 -2.07 -6.15
N ASN A 117 -0.38 -2.84 -7.22
CA ASN A 117 -0.01 -4.26 -7.13
C ASN A 117 1.41 -4.45 -6.60
N ALA A 118 2.34 -3.61 -7.05
CA ALA A 118 3.72 -3.65 -6.56
C ALA A 118 3.80 -3.37 -5.05
N VAL A 119 3.00 -2.42 -4.57
CA VAL A 119 2.92 -2.10 -3.13
C VAL A 119 2.34 -3.27 -2.34
N MET A 120 1.30 -3.91 -2.85
CA MET A 120 0.71 -5.07 -2.20
C MET A 120 1.70 -6.23 -2.11
N ASP A 121 2.43 -6.48 -3.19
CA ASP A 121 3.47 -7.52 -3.21
C ASP A 121 4.60 -7.19 -2.23
N ALA A 122 5.08 -5.95 -2.24
CA ALA A 122 6.14 -5.52 -1.35
C ALA A 122 5.73 -5.53 0.12
N SER A 123 4.44 -5.36 0.39
CA SER A 123 3.86 -5.41 1.74
C SER A 123 3.50 -6.82 2.18
N GLY A 124 3.72 -7.81 1.33
CA GLY A 124 3.43 -9.21 1.63
C GLY A 124 1.96 -9.58 1.61
N MET A 125 1.10 -8.71 1.11
CA MET A 125 -0.35 -8.94 1.10
C MET A 125 -0.78 -10.06 0.16
N ASN A 126 0.04 -10.36 -0.83
CA ASN A 126 -0.27 -11.39 -1.83
C ASN A 126 0.45 -12.72 -1.56
N GLU A 127 1.33 -12.79 -0.57
CA GLU A 127 2.13 -13.99 -0.30
C GLU A 127 1.27 -15.18 0.16
N ASP A 128 0.28 -14.92 0.98
CA ASP A 128 -0.63 -15.94 1.48
C ASP A 128 -1.86 -16.13 0.60
N ALA A 129 -2.16 -15.14 -0.19
CA ALA A 129 -3.25 -15.24 -1.15
C ALA A 129 -2.76 -15.93 -2.39
N ASP A 130 -1.83 -16.80 -2.16
CA ASP A 130 -1.72 -17.79 -3.11
C ASP A 130 -0.80 -17.56 -4.22
N ASN A 131 0.34 -17.89 -3.96
CA ASN A 131 1.12 -18.42 -5.03
C ASN A 131 0.20 -19.38 -5.80
N PRO A 132 -0.21 -19.10 -7.03
CA PRO A 132 -1.08 -19.99 -7.81
C PRO A 132 -0.53 -21.41 -7.94
N ASP A 133 0.79 -21.52 -7.86
CA ASP A 133 1.45 -22.83 -7.92
C ASP A 133 1.14 -23.67 -6.68
N ASP A 134 1.07 -23.06 -5.51
CA ASP A 134 0.72 -23.75 -4.27
C ASP A 134 -0.73 -24.21 -4.29
N LEU A 135 -1.63 -23.44 -4.85
CA LEU A 135 -3.02 -23.82 -5.03
C LEU A 135 -3.17 -25.00 -5.98
N ILE A 136 -2.42 -24.98 -7.08
CA ILE A 136 -2.43 -26.05 -8.06
C ILE A 136 -1.92 -27.33 -7.43
N GLU A 137 -0.84 -27.27 -6.68
CA GLU A 137 -0.29 -28.43 -5.99
C GLU A 137 -1.27 -28.97 -4.96
N THR A 138 -1.89 -28.10 -4.19
CA THR A 138 -2.90 -28.49 -3.20
C THR A 138 -4.11 -29.15 -3.87
N ALA A 139 -4.55 -28.63 -5.00
CA ALA A 139 -5.67 -29.19 -5.74
C ALA A 139 -5.35 -30.54 -6.38
N LYS A 140 -4.08 -30.81 -6.69
CA LYS A 140 -3.64 -32.10 -7.26
C LYS A 140 -3.52 -33.19 -6.22
N ASN A 141 -3.38 -32.84 -4.99
CA ASN A 141 -3.26 -33.76 -3.88
C ASN A 141 -4.61 -34.01 -3.20
#